data_9b2a73f3a7aeb93a73014bf94c69b1c7
#
_entry.id   9b2a73f3a7aeb93a73014bf94c69b1c7
#
_cell.length_a   1.000
_cell.length_b   1.000
_cell.length_c   1.000
_cell.angle_alpha   90.00
_cell.angle_beta   90.00
_cell.angle_gamma   90.00
#
_symmetry.space_group_name_H-M   'P 1'
#
loop_
_entity.id
_entity.type
_entity.pdbx_description
1 polymer ?
#
loop_
_entity_poly.entity_id
_entity_poly.type
_entity_poly.pdbx_seq_one_letter_code
_entity_poly.pdbx_strand_id
1 'polypeptide(L)'
;VQAALPAHPITTQYRETDWAFVTRLLAEAGLAWRYAHAQDADSQATAATLVIFDPQAQAPDSGTIRFHRSDLAEADDAIGAFGERRGVVPTTSTVTSWHSEQVRAVGAQAQAEAGALPPLEVYVQPRAGRFAQEATAQDQAQARLDALRVPHTLHAGAGSARVLAAGAAFTLRQHAQHDGQRFVPVAIEHVAVNNLGQGIVALLDAPELEHGSYRNRFLAVPAATPLRALPQDRPRMPGPQSARVVGVADAALSPSRDHQVRIQFPWQRGDQPTPGGLTDSASTAPGHAPGDQRAGTWVPVAEWVAG
;
A
#
# COMPACT_ATOMS: atom_id res chain seq x y z
N VAL A 1 5.79 -5.10 -12.19
CA VAL A 1 6.87 -4.68 -11.28
C VAL A 1 8.17 -5.20 -11.88
N GLN A 2 9.06 -4.30 -12.31
CA GLN A 2 10.33 -4.67 -12.95
C GLN A 2 11.50 -4.76 -11.97
N ALA A 3 11.40 -4.14 -10.80
CA ALA A 3 12.44 -4.17 -9.78
C ALA A 3 12.33 -5.44 -8.92
N ALA A 4 13.45 -6.08 -8.66
CA ALA A 4 13.52 -7.16 -7.68
C ALA A 4 13.28 -6.58 -6.28
N LEU A 5 12.24 -7.06 -5.62
CA LEU A 5 11.96 -6.69 -4.24
C LEU A 5 12.92 -7.42 -3.29
N PRO A 6 13.42 -6.77 -2.23
CA PRO A 6 14.30 -7.43 -1.27
C PRO A 6 13.54 -8.55 -0.54
N ALA A 7 14.19 -9.69 -0.38
CA ALA A 7 13.65 -10.78 0.43
C ALA A 7 13.64 -10.39 1.91
N HIS A 8 12.53 -10.65 2.58
CA HIS A 8 12.45 -10.50 4.02
C HIS A 8 12.87 -11.80 4.72
N PRO A 9 13.69 -11.73 5.77
CA PRO A 9 14.11 -12.93 6.50
C PRO A 9 12.93 -13.65 7.18
N ILE A 10 11.91 -12.90 7.58
CA ILE A 10 10.66 -13.41 8.10
C ILE A 10 9.54 -12.41 7.81
N THR A 11 8.37 -12.92 7.42
CA THR A 11 7.16 -12.13 7.21
C THR A 11 6.05 -12.75 8.05
N THR A 12 5.46 -11.95 8.93
CA THR A 12 4.45 -12.43 9.89
C THR A 12 3.19 -11.60 9.77
N GLN A 13 2.05 -12.28 9.66
CA GLN A 13 0.72 -11.74 9.83
C GLN A 13 0.32 -11.92 11.29
N TYR A 14 -0.06 -10.85 11.97
CA TYR A 14 -0.45 -10.91 13.37
C TYR A 14 -1.62 -9.99 13.67
N ARG A 15 -2.75 -10.54 14.13
CA ARG A 15 -3.98 -9.80 14.51
C ARG A 15 -4.43 -8.77 13.46
N GLU A 16 -4.26 -9.10 12.20
CA GLU A 16 -4.70 -8.28 11.07
C GLU A 16 -5.38 -9.19 10.04
N THR A 17 -6.28 -8.62 9.24
CA THR A 17 -6.91 -9.37 8.14
C THR A 17 -5.90 -9.61 7.01
N ASP A 18 -6.16 -10.59 6.15
CA ASP A 18 -5.31 -10.89 4.98
C ASP A 18 -5.15 -9.66 4.10
N TRP A 19 -6.22 -8.90 3.93
CA TRP A 19 -6.19 -7.66 3.14
C TRP A 19 -5.31 -6.58 3.78
N ALA A 20 -5.44 -6.34 5.09
CA ALA A 20 -4.59 -5.41 5.82
C ALA A 20 -3.10 -5.83 5.75
N PHE A 21 -2.82 -7.13 5.89
CA PHE A 21 -1.48 -7.68 5.76
C PHE A 21 -0.88 -7.44 4.38
N VAL A 22 -1.60 -7.79 3.31
CA VAL A 22 -1.14 -7.62 1.92
C VAL A 22 -0.93 -6.14 1.60
N THR A 23 -1.90 -5.27 1.93
CA THR A 23 -1.79 -3.83 1.64
C THR A 23 -0.67 -3.15 2.42
N ARG A 24 -0.42 -3.59 3.65
CA ARG A 24 0.72 -3.13 4.44
C ARG A 24 2.06 -3.51 3.79
N LEU A 25 2.20 -4.75 3.32
CA LEU A 25 3.41 -5.20 2.63
C LEU A 25 3.63 -4.46 1.32
N LEU A 26 2.58 -4.21 0.55
CA LEU A 26 2.66 -3.42 -0.68
C LEU A 26 3.10 -1.98 -0.39
N ALA A 27 2.53 -1.35 0.63
CA ALA A 27 2.93 -0.01 1.06
C ALA A 27 4.41 0.04 1.54
N GLU A 28 4.87 -0.96 2.29
CA GLU A 28 6.27 -1.10 2.71
C GLU A 28 7.22 -1.28 1.53
N ALA A 29 6.77 -1.99 0.49
CA ALA A 29 7.52 -2.18 -0.76
C ALA A 29 7.44 -0.97 -1.70
N GLY A 30 6.66 0.06 -1.35
CA GLY A 30 6.45 1.24 -2.19
C GLY A 30 5.61 0.97 -3.44
N LEU A 31 4.86 -0.11 -3.46
CA LEU A 31 3.98 -0.49 -4.56
C LEU A 31 2.56 0.05 -4.36
N ALA A 32 1.88 0.30 -5.46
CA ALA A 32 0.46 0.64 -5.50
C ALA A 32 -0.36 -0.51 -6.06
N TRP A 33 -1.67 -0.45 -5.85
CA TRP A 33 -2.59 -1.43 -6.37
C TRP A 33 -3.91 -0.77 -6.80
N ARG A 34 -4.61 -1.43 -7.69
CA ARG A 34 -5.96 -1.07 -8.14
C ARG A 34 -6.73 -2.29 -8.56
N TYR A 35 -8.04 -2.18 -8.60
CA TYR A 35 -8.87 -3.17 -9.29
C TYR A 35 -9.01 -2.79 -10.76
N ALA A 36 -8.93 -3.79 -11.62
CA ALA A 36 -9.31 -3.70 -13.02
C ALA A 36 -10.49 -4.64 -13.25
N HIS A 37 -11.53 -4.13 -13.90
CA HIS A 37 -12.70 -4.91 -14.28
C HIS A 37 -12.63 -5.18 -15.77
N ALA A 38 -12.79 -6.45 -16.17
CA ALA A 38 -12.95 -6.78 -17.57
C ALA A 38 -14.28 -6.21 -18.07
N GLN A 39 -14.22 -5.42 -19.14
CA GLN A 39 -15.40 -4.83 -19.78
C GLN A 39 -15.68 -5.54 -21.11
N ASP A 40 -15.46 -6.84 -21.19
CA ASP A 40 -15.74 -7.61 -22.38
C ASP A 40 -17.24 -7.91 -22.45
N ALA A 41 -17.92 -7.37 -23.45
CA ALA A 41 -19.38 -7.51 -23.61
C ALA A 41 -19.82 -8.97 -23.80
N ASP A 42 -18.91 -9.82 -24.27
CA ASP A 42 -19.16 -11.26 -24.50
C ASP A 42 -18.74 -12.13 -23.29
N SER A 43 -18.08 -11.56 -22.29
CA SER A 43 -17.67 -12.29 -21.11
C SER A 43 -18.76 -12.26 -20.05
N GLN A 44 -19.38 -13.40 -19.77
CA GLN A 44 -20.25 -13.57 -18.59
C GLN A 44 -19.45 -13.56 -17.26
N ALA A 45 -18.14 -13.47 -17.30
CA ALA A 45 -17.26 -13.43 -16.14
C ALA A 45 -16.91 -11.98 -15.82
N THR A 46 -17.62 -11.39 -14.88
CA THR A 46 -17.25 -10.11 -14.24
C THR A 46 -16.12 -10.36 -13.22
N ALA A 47 -14.93 -10.73 -13.71
CA ALA A 47 -13.79 -10.94 -12.84
C ALA A 47 -13.10 -9.61 -12.54
N ALA A 48 -13.10 -9.21 -11.27
CA ALA A 48 -12.22 -8.14 -10.80
C ALA A 48 -10.79 -8.68 -10.68
N THR A 49 -9.83 -8.02 -11.30
CA THR A 49 -8.42 -8.37 -11.22
C THR A 49 -7.71 -7.35 -10.33
N LEU A 50 -6.98 -7.84 -9.30
CA LEU A 50 -6.09 -6.99 -8.53
C LEU A 50 -4.79 -6.78 -9.31
N VAL A 51 -4.54 -5.55 -9.72
CA VAL A 51 -3.31 -5.14 -10.42
C VAL A 51 -2.38 -4.44 -9.45
N ILE A 52 -1.19 -5.01 -9.25
CA ILE A 52 -0.11 -4.42 -8.47
C ILE A 52 0.85 -3.73 -9.44
N PHE A 53 1.20 -2.47 -9.19
CA PHE A 53 2.01 -1.70 -10.11
C PHE A 53 3.02 -0.79 -9.38
N ASP A 54 4.06 -0.39 -10.10
CA ASP A 54 4.99 0.65 -9.66
C ASP A 54 4.30 2.02 -9.78
N PRO A 55 4.27 2.83 -8.73
CA PRO A 55 3.67 4.18 -8.76
C PRO A 55 4.25 5.13 -9.80
N GLN A 56 5.43 4.85 -10.33
CA GLN A 56 6.04 5.62 -11.42
C GLN A 56 5.63 5.11 -12.81
N ALA A 57 4.95 3.95 -12.88
CA ALA A 57 4.44 3.44 -14.14
C ALA A 57 3.32 4.33 -14.67
N GLN A 58 3.24 4.45 -15.98
CA GLN A 58 2.17 5.20 -16.61
C GLN A 58 0.82 4.57 -16.30
N ALA A 59 -0.11 5.37 -15.77
CA ALA A 59 -1.47 4.94 -15.52
C ALA A 59 -2.18 4.60 -16.84
N PRO A 60 -3.00 3.53 -16.90
CA PRO A 60 -3.84 3.25 -18.04
C PRO A 60 -4.77 4.44 -18.32
N ASP A 61 -5.19 4.60 -19.57
CA ASP A 61 -5.99 5.73 -20.01
C ASP A 61 -7.48 5.37 -20.04
N SER A 62 -8.29 6.14 -19.32
CA SER A 62 -9.75 6.10 -19.34
C SER A 62 -10.36 7.03 -20.40
N GLY A 63 -9.52 7.67 -21.22
CA GLY A 63 -9.94 8.55 -22.28
C GLY A 63 -10.18 10.00 -21.83
N THR A 64 -10.98 10.69 -22.65
CA THR A 64 -11.28 12.11 -22.47
C THR A 64 -12.68 12.28 -21.91
N ILE A 65 -12.82 13.09 -20.87
CA ILE A 65 -14.10 13.38 -20.22
C ILE A 65 -14.33 14.89 -20.27
N ARG A 66 -15.54 15.26 -20.67
CA ARG A 66 -15.96 16.65 -20.77
C ARG A 66 -16.44 17.17 -19.40
N PHE A 67 -16.09 18.42 -19.11
CA PHE A 67 -16.68 19.17 -18.00
C PHE A 67 -17.92 19.90 -18.47
N HIS A 68 -19.06 19.71 -17.79
CA HIS A 68 -20.29 20.41 -18.11
C HIS A 68 -21.11 20.65 -16.84
N ARG A 69 -21.47 21.90 -16.58
CA ARG A 69 -22.16 22.32 -15.34
C ARG A 69 -23.65 22.08 -15.33
N SER A 70 -24.29 21.86 -16.48
CA SER A 70 -25.75 21.78 -16.57
C SER A 70 -26.20 20.30 -16.66
N ASP A 71 -27.02 19.88 -15.69
CA ASP A 71 -27.55 18.51 -15.62
C ASP A 71 -28.79 18.27 -16.50
N LEU A 72 -29.39 19.32 -17.07
CA LEU A 72 -30.78 19.26 -17.55
C LEU A 72 -30.98 18.77 -19.00
N ALA A 73 -29.94 18.55 -19.78
CA ALA A 73 -30.10 18.12 -21.20
C ALA A 73 -28.91 17.32 -21.75
N GLU A 74 -28.10 16.69 -20.90
CA GLU A 74 -26.88 16.04 -21.34
C GLU A 74 -27.15 14.56 -21.66
N ALA A 75 -26.99 14.19 -22.93
CA ALA A 75 -27.06 12.81 -23.35
C ALA A 75 -25.75 12.05 -23.08
N ASP A 76 -24.64 12.77 -22.93
CA ASP A 76 -23.29 12.22 -22.77
C ASP A 76 -22.84 12.26 -21.30
N ASP A 77 -22.10 11.25 -20.91
CA ASP A 77 -21.43 11.20 -19.61
C ASP A 77 -20.45 12.38 -19.43
N ALA A 78 -20.54 13.09 -18.31
CA ALA A 78 -19.77 14.29 -18.05
C ALA A 78 -19.35 14.41 -16.56
N ILE A 79 -18.39 15.28 -16.31
CA ILE A 79 -18.04 15.77 -14.96
C ILE A 79 -18.76 17.11 -14.77
N GLY A 80 -19.68 17.17 -13.80
CA GLY A 80 -20.49 18.35 -13.50
C GLY A 80 -19.86 19.29 -12.47
N ALA A 81 -19.03 18.75 -11.59
CA ALA A 81 -18.27 19.51 -10.60
C ALA A 81 -16.82 19.04 -10.58
N PHE A 82 -15.90 20.00 -10.54
CA PHE A 82 -14.47 19.71 -10.42
C PHE A 82 -13.77 20.91 -9.79
N GLY A 83 -13.03 20.67 -8.70
CA GLY A 83 -12.38 21.74 -7.97
C GLY A 83 -11.11 21.26 -7.27
N GLU A 84 -10.12 22.15 -7.22
CA GLU A 84 -8.84 21.91 -6.55
C GLU A 84 -8.98 22.09 -5.04
N ARG A 85 -8.32 21.21 -4.30
CA ARG A 85 -8.17 21.26 -2.86
C ARG A 85 -6.70 21.10 -2.50
N ARG A 86 -6.13 22.04 -1.79
CA ARG A 86 -4.73 22.01 -1.33
C ARG A 86 -4.65 21.71 0.16
N GLY A 87 -3.75 20.80 0.51
CA GLY A 87 -3.42 20.45 1.89
C GLY A 87 -2.01 20.88 2.25
N VAL A 88 -1.81 21.24 3.52
CA VAL A 88 -0.46 21.42 4.09
C VAL A 88 0.09 20.04 4.40
N VAL A 89 1.24 19.72 3.81
CA VAL A 89 1.88 18.41 3.92
C VAL A 89 3.39 18.58 4.18
N PRO A 90 4.06 17.56 4.69
CA PRO A 90 5.51 17.59 4.84
C PRO A 90 6.24 17.86 3.52
N THR A 91 7.34 18.60 3.63
CA THR A 91 8.24 18.90 2.52
C THR A 91 9.54 18.15 2.61
N THR A 92 9.79 17.53 3.77
CA THR A 92 11.03 16.79 4.04
C THR A 92 10.69 15.47 4.71
N SER A 93 11.31 14.40 4.25
CA SER A 93 11.27 13.08 4.89
C SER A 93 12.68 12.61 5.16
N THR A 94 13.01 12.38 6.42
CA THR A 94 14.30 11.86 6.85
C THR A 94 14.10 10.48 7.46
N VAL A 95 14.91 9.52 7.03
CA VAL A 95 14.96 8.18 7.60
C VAL A 95 16.37 7.85 8.03
N THR A 96 16.53 7.25 9.20
CA THR A 96 17.82 6.75 9.67
C THR A 96 17.66 5.42 10.40
N SER A 97 18.63 4.52 10.23
CA SER A 97 18.68 3.23 10.91
C SER A 97 20.08 2.95 11.41
N TRP A 98 20.21 2.45 12.63
CA TRP A 98 21.49 2.04 13.16
C TRP A 98 21.98 0.76 12.47
N HIS A 99 23.24 0.77 12.03
CA HIS A 99 23.91 -0.41 11.45
C HIS A 99 24.97 -0.89 12.41
N SER A 100 24.72 -1.99 13.10
CA SER A 100 25.59 -2.51 14.18
C SER A 100 26.98 -2.89 13.70
N GLU A 101 27.10 -3.57 12.56
CA GLU A 101 28.39 -4.01 11.99
C GLU A 101 29.28 -2.82 11.59
N GLN A 102 28.67 -1.75 11.07
CA GLN A 102 29.40 -0.54 10.66
C GLN A 102 29.54 0.48 11.79
N VAL A 103 28.91 0.23 12.93
CA VAL A 103 28.89 1.11 14.11
C VAL A 103 28.53 2.56 13.74
N ARG A 104 27.55 2.73 12.84
CA ARG A 104 27.08 4.04 12.37
C ARG A 104 25.60 4.03 12.04
N ALA A 105 25.02 5.22 12.02
CA ALA A 105 23.69 5.40 11.44
C ALA A 105 23.80 5.47 9.90
N VAL A 106 22.95 4.72 9.24
CA VAL A 106 22.74 4.82 7.79
C VAL A 106 21.40 5.50 7.58
N GLY A 107 21.39 6.61 6.87
CA GLY A 107 20.17 7.39 6.66
C GLY A 107 20.23 8.25 5.42
N ALA A 108 19.10 8.83 5.08
CA ALA A 108 18.97 9.76 3.96
C ALA A 108 17.78 10.70 4.18
N GLN A 109 17.78 11.78 3.41
CA GLN A 109 16.74 12.79 3.44
C GLN A 109 16.25 13.08 2.01
N ALA A 110 14.95 13.05 1.80
CA ALA A 110 14.29 13.52 0.60
C ALA A 110 13.60 14.86 0.87
N GLN A 111 13.66 15.77 -0.10
CA GLN A 111 13.10 17.11 0.00
C GLN A 111 12.25 17.45 -1.21
N ALA A 112 11.20 18.22 -0.99
CA ALA A 112 10.38 18.83 -2.04
C ALA A 112 10.25 20.33 -1.75
N GLU A 113 9.86 21.09 -2.75
CA GLU A 113 9.65 22.53 -2.60
C GLU A 113 8.60 22.83 -1.53
N ALA A 114 8.96 23.73 -0.61
CA ALA A 114 8.08 24.18 0.48
C ALA A 114 7.15 25.32 0.05
N GLY A 115 7.43 25.97 -1.08
CA GLY A 115 6.72 27.18 -1.49
C GLY A 115 6.89 28.32 -0.47
N ALA A 116 5.80 28.97 -0.11
CA ALA A 116 5.78 30.06 0.87
C ALA A 116 5.67 29.59 2.33
N LEU A 117 5.49 28.28 2.55
CA LEU A 117 5.38 27.72 3.89
C LEU A 117 6.76 27.34 4.46
N PRO A 118 6.93 27.35 5.79
CA PRO A 118 8.15 26.83 6.39
C PRO A 118 8.31 25.34 6.06
N PRO A 119 9.55 24.82 5.95
CA PRO A 119 9.78 23.41 5.72
C PRO A 119 9.23 22.59 6.91
N LEU A 120 8.47 21.55 6.57
CA LEU A 120 7.90 20.61 7.53
C LEU A 120 8.59 19.26 7.33
N GLU A 121 9.20 18.76 8.39
CA GLU A 121 9.94 17.49 8.36
C GLU A 121 9.17 16.37 9.06
N VAL A 122 9.22 15.18 8.46
CA VAL A 122 8.91 13.91 9.13
C VAL A 122 10.18 13.10 9.27
N TYR A 123 10.63 12.93 10.50
CA TYR A 123 11.79 12.10 10.85
C TYR A 123 11.33 10.74 11.33
N VAL A 124 11.89 9.67 10.75
CA VAL A 124 11.55 8.28 11.10
C VAL A 124 12.81 7.47 11.31
N GLN A 125 12.86 6.77 12.45
CA GLN A 125 13.90 5.83 12.79
C GLN A 125 13.34 4.40 12.81
N PRO A 126 13.43 3.65 11.71
CA PRO A 126 13.09 2.24 11.71
C PRO A 126 14.06 1.43 12.57
N ARG A 127 13.73 0.16 12.78
CA ARG A 127 14.60 -0.77 13.52
C ARG A 127 16.04 -0.77 13.00
N ALA A 128 16.99 -1.08 13.88
CA ALA A 128 18.39 -1.29 13.51
C ALA A 128 18.55 -2.31 12.38
N GLY A 129 19.54 -2.10 11.52
CA GLY A 129 19.81 -2.97 10.37
C GLY A 129 18.80 -2.86 9.23
N ARG A 130 17.93 -1.84 9.21
CA ARG A 130 16.95 -1.66 8.13
C ARG A 130 17.62 -1.29 6.81
N PHE A 131 18.68 -0.50 6.85
CA PHE A 131 19.40 -0.05 5.68
C PHE A 131 20.83 -0.57 5.71
N ALA A 132 21.22 -1.32 4.68
CA ALA A 132 22.61 -1.73 4.48
C ALA A 132 23.43 -0.60 3.82
N GLN A 133 22.79 0.25 3.01
CA GLN A 133 23.41 1.31 2.23
C GLN A 133 22.56 2.56 2.22
N GLU A 134 23.19 3.71 2.02
CA GLU A 134 22.51 5.01 1.92
C GLU A 134 21.52 5.08 0.75
N ALA A 135 21.82 4.42 -0.38
CA ALA A 135 20.90 4.36 -1.51
C ALA A 135 19.53 3.78 -1.13
N THR A 136 19.52 2.69 -0.34
CA THR A 136 18.26 2.10 0.14
C THR A 136 17.51 3.04 1.10
N ALA A 137 18.24 3.79 1.90
CA ALA A 137 17.63 4.83 2.77
C ALA A 137 17.07 5.97 1.93
N GLN A 138 17.78 6.39 0.86
CA GLN A 138 17.31 7.43 -0.05
C GLN A 138 16.00 7.04 -0.76
N ASP A 139 15.92 5.81 -1.28
CA ASP A 139 14.71 5.30 -1.92
C ASP A 139 13.53 5.28 -0.94
N GLN A 140 13.78 4.89 0.30
CA GLN A 140 12.75 4.89 1.37
C GLN A 140 12.33 6.31 1.77
N ALA A 141 13.28 7.25 1.90
CA ALA A 141 12.97 8.65 2.21
C ALA A 141 12.11 9.27 1.10
N GLN A 142 12.47 9.03 -0.16
CA GLN A 142 11.73 9.53 -1.32
C GLN A 142 10.33 8.89 -1.41
N ALA A 143 10.24 7.57 -1.29
CA ALA A 143 8.95 6.87 -1.33
C ALA A 143 7.99 7.35 -0.24
N ARG A 144 8.52 7.62 0.96
CA ARG A 144 7.74 8.16 2.06
C ARG A 144 7.29 9.60 1.81
N LEU A 145 8.19 10.43 1.27
CA LEU A 145 7.85 11.81 0.92
C LEU A 145 6.77 11.85 -0.15
N ASP A 146 6.89 11.04 -1.21
CA ASP A 146 5.87 10.92 -2.26
C ASP A 146 4.51 10.57 -1.66
N ALA A 147 4.45 9.56 -0.77
CA ALA A 147 3.22 9.14 -0.11
C ALA A 147 2.61 10.27 0.77
N LEU A 148 3.44 10.98 1.54
CA LEU A 148 3.01 12.11 2.36
C LEU A 148 2.47 13.27 1.53
N ARG A 149 2.93 13.40 0.29
CA ARG A 149 2.56 14.51 -0.60
C ARG A 149 1.38 14.22 -1.52
N VAL A 150 0.88 12.99 -1.59
CA VAL A 150 -0.35 12.68 -2.34
C VAL A 150 -1.51 13.63 -2.00
N PRO A 151 -1.81 13.96 -0.72
CA PRO A 151 -2.88 14.89 -0.37
C PRO A 151 -2.53 16.38 -0.53
N HIS A 152 -1.33 16.72 -1.04
CA HIS A 152 -0.95 18.12 -1.26
C HIS A 152 -1.87 18.82 -2.26
N THR A 153 -2.15 18.16 -3.38
CA THR A 153 -3.05 18.70 -4.40
C THR A 153 -4.03 17.62 -4.80
N LEU A 154 -5.25 17.74 -4.29
CA LEU A 154 -6.37 16.87 -4.62
C LEU A 154 -7.39 17.66 -5.44
N HIS A 155 -8.07 16.96 -6.32
CA HIS A 155 -9.21 17.48 -7.07
C HIS A 155 -10.44 16.66 -6.69
N ALA A 156 -11.46 17.32 -6.16
CA ALA A 156 -12.74 16.72 -5.90
C ALA A 156 -13.64 16.91 -7.12
N GLY A 157 -14.23 15.84 -7.60
CA GLY A 157 -15.13 15.86 -8.74
C GLY A 157 -16.41 15.06 -8.49
N ALA A 158 -17.43 15.39 -9.25
CA ALA A 158 -18.71 14.69 -9.29
C ALA A 158 -19.31 14.74 -10.70
N GLY A 159 -20.03 13.68 -11.10
CA GLY A 159 -20.64 13.64 -12.42
C GLY A 159 -21.32 12.32 -12.74
N SER A 160 -21.54 12.10 -14.02
CA SER A 160 -22.14 10.87 -14.59
C SER A 160 -21.14 10.00 -15.35
N ALA A 161 -19.87 10.35 -15.42
CA ALA A 161 -18.87 9.67 -16.24
C ALA A 161 -18.60 8.23 -15.75
N ARG A 162 -19.18 7.23 -16.44
CA ARG A 162 -19.11 5.80 -16.09
C ARG A 162 -17.74 5.17 -16.37
N VAL A 163 -16.95 5.79 -17.21
CA VAL A 163 -15.60 5.31 -17.59
C VAL A 163 -14.53 5.55 -16.53
N LEU A 164 -14.85 6.33 -15.49
CA LEU A 164 -13.91 6.61 -14.41
C LEU A 164 -13.56 5.34 -13.63
N ALA A 165 -12.26 5.08 -13.49
CA ALA A 165 -11.73 4.00 -12.69
C ALA A 165 -10.59 4.47 -11.81
N ALA A 166 -10.55 3.99 -10.56
CA ALA A 166 -9.46 4.32 -9.64
C ALA A 166 -8.11 3.80 -10.18
N GLY A 167 -7.10 4.65 -10.18
CA GLY A 167 -5.78 4.34 -10.72
C GLY A 167 -5.67 4.35 -12.25
N ALA A 168 -6.70 4.80 -12.99
CA ALA A 168 -6.64 5.01 -14.42
C ALA A 168 -6.78 6.51 -14.73
N ALA A 169 -5.95 7.03 -15.63
CA ALA A 169 -5.91 8.45 -15.94
C ALA A 169 -7.04 8.85 -16.91
N PHE A 170 -7.58 10.05 -16.73
CA PHE A 170 -8.47 10.68 -17.71
C PHE A 170 -7.97 12.06 -18.08
N THR A 171 -8.31 12.54 -19.26
CA THR A 171 -8.07 13.91 -19.70
C THR A 171 -9.33 14.75 -19.54
N LEU A 172 -9.26 15.82 -18.77
CA LEU A 172 -10.38 16.75 -18.58
C LEU A 172 -10.44 17.74 -19.76
N ARG A 173 -11.64 17.98 -20.29
CA ARG A 173 -11.87 18.96 -21.36
C ARG A 173 -12.97 19.94 -21.00
N GLN A 174 -12.90 21.12 -21.62
CA GLN A 174 -13.87 22.21 -21.46
C GLN A 174 -13.96 22.78 -20.04
N HIS A 175 -12.92 22.60 -19.23
CA HIS A 175 -12.83 23.20 -17.91
C HIS A 175 -12.01 24.49 -17.96
N ALA A 176 -12.50 25.57 -17.40
CA ALA A 176 -11.89 26.90 -17.52
C ALA A 176 -10.40 26.96 -17.08
N GLN A 177 -10.02 26.16 -16.06
CA GLN A 177 -8.67 26.17 -15.47
C GLN A 177 -7.86 24.92 -15.78
N HIS A 178 -8.50 23.81 -16.12
CA HIS A 178 -7.86 22.49 -16.22
C HIS A 178 -8.09 21.79 -17.57
N ASP A 179 -8.41 22.56 -18.60
CA ASP A 179 -8.60 21.99 -19.94
C ASP A 179 -7.32 21.30 -20.45
N GLY A 180 -7.48 20.09 -20.94
CA GLY A 180 -6.38 19.27 -21.44
C GLY A 180 -5.47 18.65 -20.39
N GLN A 181 -5.69 18.90 -19.11
CA GLN A 181 -4.90 18.29 -18.04
C GLN A 181 -5.36 16.85 -17.76
N ARG A 182 -4.40 16.04 -17.33
CA ARG A 182 -4.65 14.62 -16.99
C ARG A 182 -4.66 14.44 -15.48
N PHE A 183 -5.64 13.64 -15.02
CA PHE A 183 -5.85 13.32 -13.62
C PHE A 183 -6.02 11.82 -13.43
N VAL A 184 -5.65 11.32 -12.25
CA VAL A 184 -5.86 9.92 -11.85
C VAL A 184 -6.77 9.91 -10.62
N PRO A 185 -7.96 9.34 -10.70
CA PRO A 185 -8.80 9.13 -9.53
C PRO A 185 -8.13 8.17 -8.53
N VAL A 186 -8.07 8.59 -7.26
CA VAL A 186 -7.54 7.78 -6.15
C VAL A 186 -8.66 7.15 -5.32
N ALA A 187 -9.84 7.73 -5.37
CA ALA A 187 -11.04 7.20 -4.74
C ALA A 187 -12.25 7.58 -5.59
N ILE A 188 -13.17 6.66 -5.77
CA ILE A 188 -14.44 6.88 -6.50
C ILE A 188 -15.56 6.21 -5.71
N GLU A 189 -16.63 6.94 -5.52
CA GLU A 189 -17.91 6.44 -5.05
C GLU A 189 -18.89 6.41 -6.22
N HIS A 190 -19.42 5.25 -6.54
CA HIS A 190 -20.43 5.06 -7.59
C HIS A 190 -21.79 4.81 -6.95
N VAL A 191 -22.79 5.54 -7.38
CA VAL A 191 -24.17 5.32 -6.98
C VAL A 191 -25.02 5.14 -8.22
N ALA A 192 -25.72 4.03 -8.29
CA ALA A 192 -26.55 3.68 -9.45
C ALA A 192 -27.87 3.07 -8.97
N VAL A 193 -28.97 3.45 -9.61
CA VAL A 193 -30.29 2.87 -9.38
C VAL A 193 -30.75 2.15 -10.65
N ASN A 194 -30.94 0.83 -10.52
CA ASN A 194 -31.35 -0.01 -11.63
C ASN A 194 -32.85 0.06 -11.87
N ASN A 195 -33.28 0.09 -13.14
CA ASN A 195 -34.69 0.06 -13.54
C ASN A 195 -35.36 -1.31 -13.41
N LEU A 196 -34.62 -2.37 -13.10
CA LEU A 196 -35.10 -3.76 -13.20
C LEU A 196 -35.96 -4.27 -12.03
N GLY A 197 -36.21 -3.48 -10.98
CA GLY A 197 -37.05 -3.94 -9.89
C GLY A 197 -37.54 -2.84 -8.95
N GLN A 198 -38.84 -2.69 -8.83
CA GLN A 198 -39.47 -1.74 -7.90
C GLN A 198 -39.24 -2.09 -6.41
N GLY A 199 -38.81 -3.32 -6.08
CA GLY A 199 -38.64 -3.80 -4.72
C GLY A 199 -37.31 -3.45 -4.05
N ILE A 200 -36.26 -3.15 -4.81
CA ILE A 200 -34.90 -2.92 -4.27
C ILE A 200 -34.67 -1.47 -3.87
N VAL A 201 -35.41 -0.54 -4.43
CA VAL A 201 -35.27 0.91 -4.14
C VAL A 201 -35.61 1.27 -2.69
N ALA A 202 -36.51 0.51 -2.06
CA ALA A 202 -36.85 0.70 -0.65
C ALA A 202 -35.73 0.25 0.33
N LEU A 203 -34.76 -0.52 -0.16
CA LEU A 203 -33.60 -0.99 0.63
C LEU A 203 -32.37 -0.06 0.51
N LEU A 204 -32.34 0.80 -0.51
CA LEU A 204 -31.30 1.80 -0.68
C LEU A 204 -31.84 3.10 -0.09
N ASP A 205 -31.30 3.51 1.03
CA ASP A 205 -31.65 4.75 1.76
C ASP A 205 -31.19 6.02 1.01
N ALA A 206 -31.48 6.09 -0.29
CA ALA A 206 -31.14 7.18 -1.19
C ALA A 206 -32.39 7.66 -1.98
N PRO A 207 -33.35 8.32 -1.32
CA PRO A 207 -34.60 8.75 -1.95
C PRO A 207 -34.44 9.82 -3.03
N GLU A 208 -33.28 10.39 -3.18
CA GLU A 208 -32.99 11.50 -4.12
C GLU A 208 -32.57 11.04 -5.54
N LEU A 209 -32.39 9.74 -5.75
CA LEU A 209 -31.95 9.21 -7.05
C LEU A 209 -33.14 8.65 -7.84
N GLU A 210 -33.35 9.21 -9.02
CA GLU A 210 -34.33 8.68 -9.96
C GLU A 210 -33.94 7.31 -10.49
N HIS A 211 -34.93 6.47 -10.81
CA HIS A 211 -34.72 5.17 -11.43
C HIS A 211 -33.93 5.29 -12.74
N GLY A 212 -32.92 4.44 -12.91
CA GLY A 212 -32.04 4.47 -14.07
C GLY A 212 -30.96 5.54 -14.03
N SER A 213 -30.83 6.23 -12.91
CA SER A 213 -29.80 7.26 -12.74
C SER A 213 -28.47 6.67 -12.27
N TYR A 214 -27.38 7.30 -12.67
CA TYR A 214 -26.02 7.02 -12.22
C TYR A 214 -25.34 8.33 -11.84
N ARG A 215 -24.64 8.31 -10.74
CA ARG A 215 -23.80 9.41 -10.29
C ARG A 215 -22.49 8.87 -9.71
N ASN A 216 -21.45 9.65 -9.77
CA ASN A 216 -20.22 9.38 -9.06
C ASN A 216 -19.68 10.62 -8.34
N ARG A 217 -18.88 10.37 -7.31
CA ARG A 217 -18.03 11.35 -6.65
C ARG A 217 -16.64 10.78 -6.59
N PHE A 218 -15.64 11.61 -6.80
CA PHE A 218 -14.27 11.11 -6.81
C PHE A 218 -13.28 12.13 -6.28
N LEU A 219 -12.15 11.61 -5.81
CA LEU A 219 -10.94 12.37 -5.53
C LEU A 219 -9.88 11.95 -6.54
N ALA A 220 -9.24 12.93 -7.15
CA ALA A 220 -8.19 12.69 -8.13
C ALA A 220 -6.94 13.52 -7.82
N VAL A 221 -5.81 13.07 -8.31
CA VAL A 221 -4.54 13.79 -8.29
C VAL A 221 -4.10 14.10 -9.74
N PRO A 222 -3.24 15.09 -9.96
CA PRO A 222 -2.56 15.26 -11.25
C PRO A 222 -1.85 13.95 -11.65
N ALA A 223 -1.89 13.59 -12.94
CA ALA A 223 -1.35 12.31 -13.41
C ALA A 223 0.17 12.14 -13.20
N ALA A 224 0.89 13.21 -12.96
CA ALA A 224 2.31 13.19 -12.61
C ALA A 224 2.59 12.86 -11.14
N THR A 225 1.55 12.80 -10.28
CA THR A 225 1.72 12.49 -8.86
C THR A 225 1.97 11.00 -8.67
N PRO A 226 3.09 10.59 -8.05
CA PRO A 226 3.33 9.19 -7.73
C PRO A 226 2.28 8.67 -6.73
N LEU A 227 1.54 7.62 -7.10
CA LEU A 227 0.50 7.04 -6.25
C LEU A 227 1.14 6.07 -5.25
N ARG A 228 1.60 6.57 -4.12
CA ARG A 228 2.15 5.75 -3.05
C ARG A 228 1.25 5.77 -1.82
N ALA A 229 1.06 4.61 -1.21
CA ALA A 229 0.43 4.50 0.09
C ALA A 229 1.45 4.77 1.20
N LEU A 230 1.02 5.44 2.27
CA LEU A 230 1.84 5.55 3.47
C LEU A 230 2.04 4.17 4.08
N PRO A 231 3.29 3.82 4.47
CA PRO A 231 3.53 2.62 5.26
C PRO A 231 2.68 2.64 6.54
N GLN A 232 1.96 1.57 6.77
CA GLN A 232 1.15 1.39 7.96
C GLN A 232 2.00 0.86 9.11
N ASP A 233 1.60 1.16 10.34
CA ASP A 233 2.25 0.62 11.52
C ASP A 233 2.08 -0.90 11.56
N ARG A 234 3.17 -1.59 11.84
CA ARG A 234 3.15 -3.04 12.01
C ARG A 234 2.45 -3.39 13.33
N PRO A 235 1.58 -4.40 13.33
CA PRO A 235 1.06 -4.93 14.59
C PRO A 235 2.20 -5.35 15.51
N ARG A 236 2.09 -5.02 16.79
CA ARG A 236 3.07 -5.37 17.82
C ARG A 236 2.54 -6.46 18.70
N MET A 237 3.37 -7.44 19.01
CA MET A 237 3.07 -8.46 20.00
C MET A 237 3.52 -7.94 21.37
N PRO A 238 2.61 -7.65 22.30
CA PRO A 238 2.99 -7.20 23.64
C PRO A 238 3.48 -8.38 24.47
N GLY A 239 4.49 -8.12 25.30
CA GLY A 239 5.01 -9.07 26.29
C GLY A 239 5.99 -10.11 25.73
N PRO A 240 6.58 -10.91 26.63
CA PRO A 240 7.52 -11.96 26.27
C PRO A 240 6.83 -13.14 25.57
N GLN A 241 7.58 -13.80 24.71
CA GLN A 241 7.14 -15.00 24.03
C GLN A 241 8.18 -16.09 24.17
N SER A 242 7.73 -17.33 24.38
CA SER A 242 8.59 -18.51 24.34
C SER A 242 8.91 -18.87 22.90
N ALA A 243 10.14 -19.31 22.67
CA ALA A 243 10.58 -19.81 21.38
C ALA A 243 11.60 -20.96 21.58
N ARG A 244 11.73 -21.80 20.57
CA ARG A 244 12.79 -22.81 20.53
C ARG A 244 14.01 -22.21 19.83
N VAL A 245 15.19 -22.37 20.42
CA VAL A 245 16.45 -22.12 19.73
C VAL A 245 16.66 -23.22 18.72
N VAL A 246 16.91 -22.87 17.47
CA VAL A 246 17.15 -23.79 16.35
C VAL A 246 18.52 -23.53 15.74
N GLY A 247 19.13 -24.55 15.18
CA GLY A 247 20.48 -24.46 14.65
C GLY A 247 20.86 -25.63 13.76
N VAL A 248 22.15 -25.78 13.53
CA VAL A 248 22.71 -26.91 12.78
C VAL A 248 22.49 -28.20 13.57
N ALA A 249 22.21 -29.30 12.87
CA ALA A 249 22.11 -30.61 13.49
C ALA A 249 23.39 -30.94 14.27
N ASP A 250 23.21 -31.57 15.42
CA ASP A 250 24.29 -31.99 16.33
C ASP A 250 25.10 -30.86 17.00
N ALA A 251 24.73 -29.60 16.78
CA ALA A 251 25.29 -28.46 17.51
C ALA A 251 24.38 -28.05 18.66
N ALA A 252 24.93 -27.98 19.88
CA ALA A 252 24.17 -27.53 21.04
C ALA A 252 23.65 -26.09 20.89
N LEU A 253 24.40 -25.24 20.21
CA LEU A 253 24.06 -23.86 19.91
C LEU A 253 24.82 -23.41 18.64
N SER A 254 24.15 -22.67 17.77
CA SER A 254 24.76 -22.09 16.55
C SER A 254 24.57 -20.57 16.56
N PRO A 255 25.36 -19.82 17.36
CA PRO A 255 25.25 -18.37 17.43
C PRO A 255 25.81 -17.70 16.16
N SER A 256 25.32 -16.50 15.85
CA SER A 256 25.98 -15.63 14.88
C SER A 256 27.21 -14.94 15.49
N ARG A 257 28.02 -14.29 14.64
CA ARG A 257 29.16 -13.47 15.09
C ARG A 257 28.75 -12.26 15.93
N ASP A 258 27.47 -11.84 15.83
CA ASP A 258 26.91 -10.67 16.48
C ASP A 258 26.08 -11.02 17.73
N HIS A 259 26.42 -12.10 18.43
CA HIS A 259 25.70 -12.58 19.61
C HIS A 259 24.19 -12.74 19.38
N GLN A 260 23.82 -13.29 18.24
CA GLN A 260 22.43 -13.61 17.93
C GLN A 260 22.24 -15.12 17.97
N VAL A 261 21.04 -15.55 18.34
CA VAL A 261 20.60 -16.93 18.20
C VAL A 261 19.43 -17.01 17.24
N ARG A 262 19.32 -18.12 16.53
CA ARG A 262 18.16 -18.36 15.67
C ARG A 262 17.08 -19.01 16.49
N ILE A 263 15.90 -18.43 16.43
CA ILE A 263 14.72 -18.93 17.16
C ILE A 263 13.57 -19.23 16.23
N GLN A 264 12.75 -20.21 16.61
CA GLN A 264 11.48 -20.53 15.98
C GLN A 264 10.37 -20.39 17.01
N PHE A 265 9.32 -19.66 16.65
CA PHE A 265 8.16 -19.51 17.51
C PHE A 265 7.18 -20.68 17.34
N PRO A 266 6.42 -21.04 18.39
CA PRO A 266 5.46 -22.16 18.33
C PRO A 266 4.36 -21.98 17.27
N TRP A 267 4.06 -20.74 16.91
CA TRP A 267 3.02 -20.39 15.95
C TRP A 267 3.52 -20.29 14.49
N GLN A 268 4.81 -20.45 14.24
CA GLN A 268 5.34 -20.44 12.87
C GLN A 268 4.82 -21.65 12.08
N ARG A 269 4.45 -21.35 10.82
CA ARG A 269 3.98 -22.36 9.88
C ARG A 269 5.08 -22.72 8.88
N GLY A 270 5.00 -23.92 8.33
CA GLY A 270 5.77 -24.35 7.19
C GLY A 270 5.16 -23.88 5.87
N ASP A 271 5.58 -24.50 4.80
CA ASP A 271 5.15 -24.24 3.42
C ASP A 271 3.74 -24.76 3.10
N GLN A 272 3.17 -25.60 3.97
CA GLN A 272 1.82 -26.11 3.83
C GLN A 272 0.80 -25.26 4.60
N PRO A 273 -0.44 -25.12 4.12
CA PRO A 273 -1.42 -24.18 4.68
C PRO A 273 -1.94 -24.53 6.07
N THR A 274 -1.82 -25.77 6.56
CA THR A 274 -2.39 -26.21 7.82
C THR A 274 -1.59 -27.34 8.47
N PRO A 275 -1.81 -27.56 9.77
CA PRO A 275 -2.23 -26.62 10.82
C PRO A 275 -1.12 -25.70 11.26
N GLY A 276 0.14 -25.96 10.95
CA GLY A 276 1.32 -25.24 11.42
C GLY A 276 1.72 -25.64 12.84
N GLY A 277 2.83 -25.09 13.29
CA GLY A 277 3.35 -25.30 14.64
C GLY A 277 4.83 -25.67 14.67
N LEU A 278 5.40 -25.58 15.85
CA LEU A 278 6.77 -25.97 16.13
C LEU A 278 6.88 -27.50 16.12
N THR A 279 7.79 -28.04 15.32
CA THR A 279 8.05 -29.48 15.24
C THR A 279 9.51 -29.78 15.50
N ASP A 280 9.80 -31.06 15.72
CA ASP A 280 11.17 -31.52 15.66
C ASP A 280 11.70 -31.50 14.22
N SER A 281 13.02 -31.41 14.08
CA SER A 281 13.68 -31.37 12.76
C SER A 281 13.40 -32.60 11.91
N ALA A 282 13.06 -33.74 12.55
CA ALA A 282 12.69 -34.97 11.91
C ALA A 282 11.20 -35.05 11.50
N SER A 283 10.38 -34.10 11.91
CA SER A 283 8.95 -34.12 11.59
C SER A 283 8.71 -33.73 10.13
N THR A 284 8.00 -34.60 9.43
CA THR A 284 7.52 -34.38 8.05
C THR A 284 6.03 -34.04 7.99
N ALA A 285 5.40 -33.78 9.14
CA ALA A 285 3.98 -33.49 9.20
C ALA A 285 3.64 -32.23 8.37
N PRO A 286 2.61 -32.31 7.50
CA PRO A 286 2.21 -31.16 6.67
C PRO A 286 1.86 -29.93 7.50
N GLY A 287 2.26 -28.77 7.05
CA GLY A 287 1.94 -27.50 7.69
C GLY A 287 2.87 -27.09 8.83
N HIS A 288 3.76 -27.95 9.25
CA HIS A 288 4.74 -27.67 10.29
C HIS A 288 6.02 -27.05 9.70
N ALA A 289 6.56 -26.06 10.40
CA ALA A 289 7.86 -25.53 10.07
C ALA A 289 8.96 -26.46 10.60
N PRO A 290 10.05 -26.72 9.85
CA PRO A 290 11.15 -27.55 10.36
C PRO A 290 11.77 -26.92 11.61
N GLY A 291 12.08 -27.73 12.60
CA GLY A 291 12.69 -27.28 13.86
C GLY A 291 14.22 -27.15 13.77
N ASP A 292 14.74 -26.70 12.65
CA ASP A 292 16.18 -26.60 12.36
C ASP A 292 16.60 -25.21 11.84
N GLN A 293 17.82 -25.07 11.39
CA GLN A 293 18.37 -23.82 10.89
C GLN A 293 17.64 -23.21 9.69
N ARG A 294 16.83 -23.96 8.95
CA ARG A 294 16.07 -23.50 7.78
C ARG A 294 14.85 -22.68 8.18
N ALA A 295 14.34 -22.89 9.39
CA ALA A 295 13.17 -22.20 9.91
C ALA A 295 13.56 -21.37 11.13
N GLY A 296 13.42 -20.12 11.08
CA GLY A 296 13.69 -19.27 12.24
C GLY A 296 14.27 -17.93 11.88
N THR A 297 14.21 -17.03 12.83
CA THR A 297 14.74 -15.68 12.69
C THR A 297 15.86 -15.44 13.70
N TRP A 298 16.81 -14.60 13.34
CA TRP A 298 17.88 -14.18 14.22
C TRP A 298 17.37 -13.14 15.23
N VAL A 299 17.66 -13.38 16.52
CA VAL A 299 17.38 -12.44 17.61
C VAL A 299 18.65 -12.22 18.44
N PRO A 300 18.93 -10.99 18.88
CA PRO A 300 20.05 -10.73 19.76
C PRO A 300 19.82 -11.36 21.13
N VAL A 301 20.89 -11.87 21.72
CA VAL A 301 20.86 -12.37 23.10
C VAL A 301 21.07 -11.18 24.04
N ALA A 302 20.20 -11.03 25.04
CA ALA A 302 20.40 -10.07 26.09
C ALA A 302 21.25 -10.70 27.23
N GLU A 303 22.29 -10.02 27.63
CA GLU A 303 23.13 -10.37 28.77
C GLU A 303 22.88 -9.43 29.93
N TRP A 304 22.87 -9.96 31.15
CA TRP A 304 22.65 -9.16 32.36
C TRP A 304 23.87 -8.30 32.74
N VAL A 305 25.03 -8.71 32.29
CA VAL A 305 26.28 -8.00 32.52
C VAL A 305 27.07 -8.00 31.20
N ALA A 306 27.24 -6.82 30.65
CA ALA A 306 28.27 -6.63 29.64
C ALA A 306 29.63 -6.68 30.39
N GLY A 307 30.33 -7.78 30.22
CA GLY A 307 31.62 -8.02 30.84
C GLY A 307 32.70 -7.02 30.42
#